data_1b849eb61f7dd516d6c0245a6f4b823c
#
_entry.id   1b849eb61f7dd516d6c0245a6f4b823c
#
_cell.length_a   1.000
_cell.length_b   1.000
_cell.length_c   1.000
_cell.angle_alpha   90.00
_cell.angle_beta   90.00
_cell.angle_gamma   90.00
#
_symmetry.space_group_name_H-M   'P 1'
#
loop_
_entity.id
_entity.type
_entity.pdbx_description
1 polymer ?
#
loop_
_entity_poly.entity_id
_entity_poly.type
_entity_poly.pdbx_seq_one_letter_code
_entity_poly.pdbx_strand_id
1 'polypeptide(L)'
;MAYFAGYSGWGIGANLILWAIAILTFFFVMVTFALLLTSLLVGAGWVIVLSICIGITAPIYPYTGFSYPIESMTTGAQWLAQTFPLTHFLRLQSAAWVLHPPVGVWFMNWLMLAVFAVIALGIGMPLLAKRLIKEGGKDA
;
A
#
# COMPACT_ATOMS: atom_id res chain seq x y z
N MET A 1 -15.44 -17.92 3.66
CA MET A 1 -15.61 -16.66 2.91
C MET A 1 -16.54 -16.83 1.71
N ALA A 2 -16.28 -17.72 0.74
CA ALA A 2 -17.17 -17.99 -0.40
C ALA A 2 -18.60 -18.44 0.03
N TYR A 3 -18.72 -19.16 1.13
CA TYR A 3 -20.00 -19.63 1.70
C TYR A 3 -20.88 -18.47 2.19
N PHE A 4 -20.27 -17.45 2.81
CA PHE A 4 -20.99 -16.25 3.27
C PHE A 4 -21.49 -15.38 2.11
N ALA A 5 -20.70 -15.25 1.04
CA ALA A 5 -21.06 -14.47 -0.13
C ALA A 5 -22.27 -15.08 -0.88
N GLY A 6 -22.35 -16.42 -0.95
CA GLY A 6 -23.49 -17.12 -1.54
C GLY A 6 -24.80 -16.95 -0.75
N TYR A 7 -24.72 -16.90 0.58
CA TYR A 7 -25.91 -16.77 1.45
C TYR A 7 -26.47 -15.34 1.48
N SER A 8 -25.62 -14.32 1.29
CA SER A 8 -26.03 -12.90 1.29
C SER A 8 -26.46 -12.37 -0.08
N GLY A 9 -26.54 -13.21 -1.11
CA GLY A 9 -26.95 -12.77 -2.46
C GLY A 9 -25.94 -11.82 -3.13
N TRP A 10 -24.71 -11.77 -2.64
CA TRP A 10 -23.65 -10.96 -3.24
C TRP A 10 -23.26 -11.56 -4.58
N GLY A 11 -23.16 -10.71 -5.59
CA GLY A 11 -22.67 -11.12 -6.91
C GLY A 11 -21.19 -11.54 -6.83
N ILE A 12 -20.99 -12.84 -6.59
CA ILE A 12 -19.70 -13.43 -6.23
C ILE A 12 -18.61 -13.12 -7.29
N GLY A 13 -18.98 -13.05 -8.58
CA GLY A 13 -18.02 -12.93 -9.65
C GLY A 13 -17.31 -11.57 -9.74
N ALA A 14 -18.05 -10.48 -9.84
CA ALA A 14 -17.50 -9.15 -10.04
C ALA A 14 -16.75 -8.64 -8.80
N ASN A 15 -17.28 -8.88 -7.60
CA ASN A 15 -16.67 -8.42 -6.36
C ASN A 15 -15.36 -9.17 -6.03
N LEU A 16 -15.27 -10.47 -6.36
CA LEU A 16 -14.01 -11.21 -6.19
C LEU A 16 -12.90 -10.74 -7.14
N ILE A 17 -13.25 -10.40 -8.38
CA ILE A 17 -12.29 -9.86 -9.34
C ILE A 17 -11.77 -8.50 -8.87
N LEU A 18 -12.67 -7.60 -8.45
CA LEU A 18 -12.30 -6.30 -7.93
C LEU A 18 -11.41 -6.42 -6.68
N TRP A 19 -11.74 -7.34 -5.79
CA TRP A 19 -10.95 -7.65 -4.60
C TRP A 19 -9.55 -8.19 -4.96
N ALA A 20 -9.46 -9.12 -5.92
CA ALA A 20 -8.19 -9.65 -6.38
C ALA A 20 -7.31 -8.55 -7.02
N ILE A 21 -7.90 -7.66 -7.83
CA ILE A 21 -7.19 -6.51 -8.42
C ILE A 21 -6.67 -5.58 -7.31
N ALA A 22 -7.47 -5.30 -6.27
CA ALA A 22 -7.04 -4.47 -5.15
C ALA A 22 -5.84 -5.07 -4.41
N ILE A 23 -5.86 -6.38 -4.14
CA ILE A 23 -4.74 -7.09 -3.51
C ILE A 23 -3.48 -7.01 -4.39
N LEU A 24 -3.59 -7.36 -5.67
CA LEU A 24 -2.45 -7.33 -6.59
C LEU A 24 -1.83 -5.93 -6.69
N THR A 25 -2.68 -4.89 -6.79
CA THR A 25 -2.22 -3.51 -6.82
C THR A 25 -1.52 -3.14 -5.51
N PHE A 26 -2.06 -3.52 -4.37
CA PHE A 26 -1.45 -3.27 -3.07
C PHE A 26 -0.10 -3.97 -2.91
N PHE A 27 0.01 -5.24 -3.30
CA PHE A 27 1.29 -5.95 -3.31
C PHE A 27 2.31 -5.26 -4.21
N PHE A 28 1.90 -4.81 -5.38
CA PHE A 28 2.78 -4.06 -6.28
C PHE A 28 3.29 -2.78 -5.63
N VAL A 29 2.41 -2.01 -4.96
CA VAL A 29 2.80 -0.81 -4.20
C VAL A 29 3.78 -1.16 -3.09
N MET A 30 3.57 -2.25 -2.35
CA MET A 30 4.49 -2.68 -1.28
C MET A 30 5.86 -3.07 -1.83
N VAL A 31 5.93 -3.76 -2.96
CA VAL A 31 7.19 -4.08 -3.62
C VAL A 31 7.93 -2.82 -4.07
N THR A 32 7.23 -1.84 -4.66
CA THR A 32 7.86 -0.57 -5.07
C THR A 32 8.37 0.24 -3.87
N PHE A 33 7.66 0.20 -2.75
CA PHE A 33 8.09 0.82 -1.49
C PHE A 33 9.32 0.11 -0.91
N ALA A 34 9.36 -1.22 -0.94
CA ALA A 34 10.51 -2.01 -0.52
C ALA A 34 11.75 -1.69 -1.37
N LEU A 35 11.60 -1.55 -2.69
CA LEU A 35 12.67 -1.12 -3.60
C LEU A 35 13.17 0.28 -3.27
N LEU A 36 12.28 1.22 -2.98
CA LEU A 36 12.65 2.57 -2.55
C LEU A 36 13.46 2.53 -1.26
N LEU A 37 12.99 1.84 -0.23
CA LEU A 37 13.69 1.70 1.06
C LEU A 37 15.05 1.04 0.88
N THR A 38 15.13 -0.03 0.12
CA THR A 38 16.39 -0.70 -0.19
C THR A 38 17.36 0.23 -0.89
N SER A 39 16.90 1.02 -1.86
CA SER A 39 17.73 1.99 -2.59
C SER A 39 18.27 3.11 -1.69
N LEU A 40 17.50 3.53 -0.68
CA LEU A 40 17.91 4.55 0.30
C LEU A 40 18.92 4.00 1.32
N LEU A 41 18.77 2.74 1.70
CA LEU A 41 19.51 2.10 2.79
C LEU A 41 20.60 1.13 2.30
N VAL A 42 21.00 1.22 1.04
CA VAL A 42 22.12 0.41 0.50
C VAL A 42 23.39 0.65 1.33
N GLY A 43 24.01 -0.44 1.78
CA GLY A 43 25.16 -0.40 2.69
C GLY A 43 24.79 -0.48 4.19
N ALA A 44 23.54 -0.27 4.57
CA ALA A 44 23.07 -0.59 5.92
C ALA A 44 22.81 -2.09 6.03
N GLY A 45 23.18 -2.69 7.17
CA GLY A 45 22.87 -4.10 7.42
C GLY A 45 21.37 -4.36 7.38
N TRP A 46 20.95 -5.53 6.91
CA TRP A 46 19.54 -5.92 6.75
C TRP A 46 18.72 -5.75 8.05
N VAL A 47 19.35 -5.92 9.21
CA VAL A 47 18.72 -5.71 10.53
C VAL A 47 18.30 -4.24 10.70
N ILE A 48 19.12 -3.29 10.28
CA ILE A 48 18.82 -1.87 10.38
C ILE A 48 17.64 -1.51 9.46
N VAL A 49 17.64 -2.04 8.24
CA VAL A 49 16.53 -1.83 7.28
C VAL A 49 15.23 -2.36 7.86
N LEU A 50 15.25 -3.58 8.40
CA LEU A 50 14.07 -4.21 9.01
C LEU A 50 13.58 -3.43 10.23
N SER A 51 14.49 -2.97 11.10
CA SER A 51 14.15 -2.19 12.29
C SER A 51 13.49 -0.86 11.92
N ILE A 52 13.98 -0.18 10.89
CA ILE A 52 13.38 1.07 10.40
C ILE A 52 11.99 0.79 9.82
N CYS A 53 11.84 -0.25 9.01
CA CYS A 53 10.53 -0.63 8.44
C CYS A 53 9.51 -0.91 9.53
N ILE A 54 9.85 -1.71 10.53
CA ILE A 54 8.95 -2.04 11.65
C ILE A 54 8.69 -0.79 12.51
N GLY A 55 9.74 -0.03 12.84
CA GLY A 55 9.64 1.16 13.68
C GLY A 55 8.76 2.26 13.09
N ILE A 56 8.69 2.37 11.76
CA ILE A 56 7.79 3.30 11.07
C ILE A 56 6.39 2.70 10.94
N THR A 57 6.27 1.42 10.57
CA THR A 57 4.98 0.81 10.23
C THR A 57 4.13 0.53 11.47
N ALA A 58 4.74 0.08 12.56
CA ALA A 58 4.00 -0.32 13.76
C ALA A 58 3.19 0.82 14.41
N PRO A 59 3.75 2.02 14.66
CA PRO A 59 2.98 3.12 15.25
C PRO A 59 1.94 3.72 14.30
N ILE A 60 2.10 3.53 13.00
CA ILE A 60 1.18 4.06 11.99
C ILE A 60 -0.03 3.17 11.78
N TYR A 61 0.12 1.86 11.99
CA TYR A 61 -0.91 0.86 11.77
C TYR A 61 -2.27 1.19 12.40
N PRO A 62 -2.37 1.67 13.66
CA PRO A 62 -3.64 2.07 14.26
C PRO A 62 -4.37 3.19 13.50
N TYR A 63 -3.61 4.08 12.85
CA TYR A 63 -4.17 5.24 12.13
C TYR A 63 -4.66 4.94 10.71
N THR A 64 -4.44 3.74 10.21
CA THR A 64 -4.85 3.36 8.84
C THR A 64 -6.34 3.08 8.69
N GLY A 65 -7.11 3.10 9.78
CA GLY A 65 -8.53 2.73 9.78
C GLY A 65 -8.78 1.25 10.07
N PHE A 66 -7.73 0.47 10.39
CA PHE A 66 -7.89 -0.92 10.77
C PHE A 66 -8.47 -1.11 12.17
N SER A 67 -7.97 -0.36 13.14
CA SER A 67 -8.39 -0.46 14.54
C SER A 67 -9.56 0.47 14.90
N TYR A 68 -9.59 1.67 14.30
CA TYR A 68 -10.63 2.67 14.54
C TYR A 68 -11.12 3.26 13.21
N PRO A 69 -12.42 3.56 13.07
CA PRO A 69 -12.93 4.27 11.91
C PRO A 69 -12.22 5.63 11.75
N ILE A 70 -11.77 5.93 10.55
CA ILE A 70 -11.01 7.17 10.26
C ILE A 70 -11.85 8.41 10.62
N GLU A 71 -13.15 8.33 10.44
CA GLU A 71 -14.12 9.39 10.70
C GLU A 71 -14.19 9.78 12.19
N SER A 72 -13.85 8.86 13.09
CA SER A 72 -13.81 9.10 14.54
C SER A 72 -12.48 9.68 15.03
N MET A 73 -11.49 9.79 14.17
CA MET A 73 -10.17 10.33 14.51
C MET A 73 -10.17 11.85 14.46
N THR A 74 -9.20 12.47 15.15
CA THR A 74 -8.93 13.91 15.02
C THR A 74 -8.54 14.27 13.59
N THR A 75 -8.80 15.50 13.16
CA THR A 75 -8.51 15.97 11.80
C THR A 75 -7.06 15.73 11.39
N GLY A 76 -6.10 15.94 12.28
CA GLY A 76 -4.68 15.66 12.02
C GLY A 76 -4.41 14.19 11.78
N ALA A 77 -5.02 13.29 12.55
CA ALA A 77 -4.89 11.84 12.36
C ALA A 77 -5.55 11.37 11.05
N GLN A 78 -6.66 11.99 10.64
CA GLN A 78 -7.31 11.71 9.35
C GLN A 78 -6.40 12.07 8.16
N TRP A 79 -5.73 13.23 8.23
CA TRP A 79 -4.75 13.63 7.22
C TRP A 79 -3.57 12.66 7.15
N LEU A 80 -3.05 12.29 8.32
CA LEU A 80 -1.97 11.31 8.40
C LEU A 80 -2.39 9.97 7.80
N ALA A 81 -3.59 9.48 8.14
CA ALA A 81 -4.15 8.25 7.60
C ALA A 81 -4.15 8.22 6.06
N GLN A 82 -4.49 9.33 5.42
CA GLN A 82 -4.55 9.42 3.95
C GLN A 82 -3.17 9.38 3.27
N THR A 83 -2.08 9.60 3.99
CA THR A 83 -0.73 9.50 3.45
C THR A 83 -0.22 8.06 3.35
N PHE A 84 -0.98 7.06 3.83
CA PHE A 84 -0.55 5.68 3.81
C PHE A 84 -1.30 4.84 2.76
N PRO A 85 -0.56 4.06 1.95
CA PRO A 85 -1.17 3.20 0.94
C PRO A 85 -2.09 2.12 1.54
N LEU A 86 -1.82 1.68 2.77
CA LEU A 86 -2.66 0.71 3.48
C LEU A 86 -4.09 1.23 3.71
N THR A 87 -4.26 2.51 4.00
CA THR A 87 -5.59 3.13 4.17
C THR A 87 -6.44 3.03 2.90
N HIS A 88 -5.84 3.32 1.76
CA HIS A 88 -6.53 3.22 0.46
C HIS A 88 -6.86 1.78 0.10
N PHE A 89 -5.96 0.84 0.42
CA PHE A 89 -6.23 -0.58 0.24
C PHE A 89 -7.39 -1.07 1.12
N LEU A 90 -7.43 -0.70 2.42
CA LEU A 90 -8.53 -1.06 3.31
C LEU A 90 -9.89 -0.50 2.85
N ARG A 91 -9.90 0.71 2.31
CA ARG A 91 -11.10 1.30 1.69
C ARG A 91 -11.52 0.55 0.42
N LEU A 92 -10.59 0.14 -0.43
CA LEU A 92 -10.89 -0.71 -1.58
C LEU A 92 -11.42 -2.06 -1.16
N GLN A 93 -10.80 -2.67 -0.15
CA GLN A 93 -11.24 -3.94 0.40
C GLN A 93 -12.65 -3.85 0.97
N SER A 94 -12.95 -2.84 1.80
CA SER A 94 -14.30 -2.65 2.34
C SER A 94 -15.32 -2.36 1.24
N ALA A 95 -14.97 -1.55 0.24
CA ALA A 95 -15.85 -1.29 -0.90
C ALA A 95 -16.14 -2.55 -1.74
N ALA A 96 -15.19 -3.47 -1.86
CA ALA A 96 -15.40 -4.74 -2.57
C ALA A 96 -16.42 -5.66 -1.88
N TRP A 97 -16.67 -5.47 -0.59
CA TRP A 97 -17.67 -6.24 0.18
C TRP A 97 -19.07 -5.61 0.17
N VAL A 98 -19.22 -4.40 -0.36
CA VAL A 98 -20.53 -3.73 -0.50
C VAL A 98 -21.18 -4.15 -1.82
N LEU A 99 -22.48 -4.39 -1.80
CA LEU A 99 -23.24 -4.92 -2.95
C LEU A 99 -23.16 -4.01 -4.19
N HIS A 100 -23.07 -2.69 -3.98
CA HIS A 100 -22.97 -1.68 -5.04
C HIS A 100 -21.97 -0.62 -4.60
N PRO A 101 -20.65 -0.91 -4.68
CA PRO A 101 -19.65 0.09 -4.30
C PRO A 101 -19.75 1.29 -5.23
N PRO A 102 -19.75 2.51 -4.71
CA PRO A 102 -19.74 3.71 -5.57
C PRO A 102 -18.44 3.72 -6.38
N VAL A 103 -18.59 3.70 -7.70
CA VAL A 103 -17.45 3.61 -8.65
C VAL A 103 -16.41 4.71 -8.41
N GLY A 104 -16.87 5.91 -8.01
CA GLY A 104 -15.98 7.03 -7.69
C GLY A 104 -15.05 6.76 -6.51
N VAL A 105 -15.54 6.11 -5.44
CA VAL A 105 -14.71 5.74 -4.28
C VAL A 105 -13.67 4.70 -4.68
N TRP A 106 -14.06 3.73 -5.49
CA TRP A 106 -13.18 2.70 -6.01
C TRP A 106 -12.04 3.30 -6.83
N PHE A 107 -12.41 4.11 -7.84
CA PHE A 107 -11.46 4.73 -8.75
C PHE A 107 -10.49 5.66 -8.02
N MET A 108 -10.97 6.49 -7.08
CA MET A 108 -10.13 7.42 -6.35
C MET A 108 -9.08 6.70 -5.48
N ASN A 109 -9.48 5.67 -4.75
CA ASN A 109 -8.53 4.94 -3.90
C ASN A 109 -7.53 4.11 -4.73
N TRP A 110 -7.96 3.57 -5.88
CA TRP A 110 -7.07 2.89 -6.80
C TRP A 110 -6.07 3.87 -7.43
N LEU A 111 -6.53 5.07 -7.82
CA LEU A 111 -5.65 6.12 -8.34
C LEU A 111 -4.59 6.54 -7.31
N MET A 112 -4.98 6.69 -6.04
CA MET A 112 -4.03 7.00 -4.96
C MET A 112 -2.96 5.91 -4.80
N LEU A 113 -3.33 4.63 -4.84
CA LEU A 113 -2.36 3.54 -4.83
C LEU A 113 -1.41 3.60 -6.04
N ALA A 114 -1.92 3.90 -7.22
CA ALA A 114 -1.09 4.06 -8.42
C ALA A 114 -0.10 5.24 -8.28
N VAL A 115 -0.55 6.36 -7.72
CA VAL A 115 0.32 7.53 -7.44
C VAL A 115 1.45 7.16 -6.47
N PHE A 116 1.16 6.42 -5.40
CA PHE A 116 2.20 5.92 -4.48
C PHE A 116 3.22 5.03 -5.21
N ALA A 117 2.78 4.13 -6.07
CA ALA A 117 3.68 3.28 -6.86
C ALA A 117 4.57 4.11 -7.79
N VAL A 118 4.00 5.09 -8.50
CA VAL A 118 4.74 5.96 -9.43
C VAL A 118 5.79 6.79 -8.68
N ILE A 119 5.45 7.36 -7.53
CA ILE A 119 6.40 8.13 -6.70
C ILE A 119 7.52 7.21 -6.21
N ALA A 120 7.18 6.04 -5.68
CA ALA A 120 8.17 5.11 -5.16
C ALA A 120 9.13 4.60 -6.25
N LEU A 121 8.63 4.30 -7.44
CA LEU A 121 9.46 3.91 -8.60
C LEU A 121 10.27 5.08 -9.13
N GLY A 122 9.65 6.25 -9.29
CA GLY A 122 10.31 7.44 -9.84
C GLY A 122 11.50 7.91 -9.00
N ILE A 123 11.45 7.69 -7.68
CA ILE A 123 12.56 8.01 -6.77
C ILE A 123 13.48 6.80 -6.59
N GLY A 124 12.94 5.62 -6.39
CA GLY A 124 13.69 4.40 -6.04
C GLY A 124 14.57 3.90 -7.18
N MET A 125 14.06 3.83 -8.41
CA MET A 125 14.81 3.31 -9.56
C MET A 125 16.07 4.11 -9.89
N PRO A 126 16.03 5.46 -10.04
CA PRO A 126 17.25 6.22 -10.35
C PRO A 126 18.27 6.20 -9.19
N LEU A 127 17.80 6.14 -7.93
CA LEU A 127 18.70 6.00 -6.80
C LEU A 127 19.42 4.66 -6.80
N LEU A 128 18.69 3.58 -7.03
CA LEU A 128 19.25 2.24 -7.12
C LEU A 128 20.25 2.12 -8.27
N ALA A 129 19.89 2.61 -9.46
CA ALA A 129 20.78 2.61 -10.62
C ALA A 129 22.10 3.36 -10.35
N LYS A 130 22.04 4.56 -9.77
CA LYS A 130 23.24 5.33 -9.43
C LYS A 130 24.15 4.60 -8.43
N ARG A 131 23.57 3.87 -7.48
CA ARG A 131 24.34 3.16 -6.46
C ARG A 131 24.99 1.90 -7.02
N LEU A 132 24.28 1.14 -7.85
CA LEU A 132 24.84 -0.04 -8.50
C LEU A 132 26.02 0.31 -9.41
N ILE A 133 25.93 1.41 -10.15
CA ILE A 133 27.05 1.91 -10.98
C ILE A 133 28.26 2.29 -10.11
N LYS A 134 28.02 2.91 -8.95
CA LYS A 134 29.09 3.32 -8.03
C LYS A 134 29.78 2.14 -7.35
N GLU A 135 29.05 1.07 -7.06
CA GLU A 135 29.61 -0.14 -6.44
C GLU A 135 30.32 -1.00 -7.48
N GLY A 136 29.76 -1.21 -8.66
CA GLY A 136 30.40 -1.94 -9.76
C GLY A 136 31.68 -1.30 -10.29
N GLY A 137 31.86 0.01 -10.12
CA GLY A 137 33.10 0.73 -10.45
C GLY A 137 34.20 0.64 -9.37
N LYS A 138 33.91 0.03 -8.20
CA LYS A 138 34.92 -0.23 -7.17
C LYS A 138 35.58 -1.59 -7.27
N ASP A 139 34.93 -2.52 -7.97
CA ASP A 139 35.38 -3.90 -8.13
C ASP A 139 36.10 -4.11 -9.50
N ALA A 140 36.20 -3.06 -10.31
CA ALA A 140 36.95 -3.01 -11.56
C ALA A 140 38.24 -2.21 -11.40
#